data_e37195607adfdf8cc194c1ab10357303
#
_entry.id   e37195607adfdf8cc194c1ab10357303
#
_cell.length_a   1.000
_cell.length_b   1.000
_cell.length_c   1.000
_cell.angle_alpha   90.00
_cell.angle_beta   90.00
_cell.angle_gamma   90.00
#
_symmetry.space_group_name_H-M   'P 1'
#
loop_
_entity.id
_entity.type
_entity.pdbx_description
1 polymer ?
#
loop_
_entity_poly.entity_id
_entity_poly.type
_entity_poly.pdbx_seq_one_letter_code
_entity_poly.pdbx_strand_id
1 'polypeptide(L)'
;MPTYTVTTSNINLNSKKQKELAKGITKVHNVVTGANTYFAQVIFNNTKKKNHFMGGKIVKEPSIFLLGQIRAGRPKKTKDRLISDLKNIIVKTSKLDETQVWVYIIDLPPSQMIEYGAVLPESGREKPVSYTHLRAHETVAN
;
A
#
# COMPACT_ATOMS: atom_id res chain seq x y z
N MET A 1 5.99 -8.48 -3.51
CA MET A 1 4.63 -8.02 -3.65
C MET A 1 4.33 -7.09 -2.51
N PRO A 2 3.76 -5.92 -2.78
CA PRO A 2 3.55 -4.97 -1.70
C PRO A 2 2.24 -5.20 -0.97
N THR A 3 2.24 -4.93 0.32
CA THR A 3 1.02 -4.78 1.10
C THR A 3 0.97 -3.36 1.62
N TYR A 4 -0.05 -2.63 1.22
CA TYR A 4 -0.29 -1.27 1.67
C TYR A 4 -1.46 -1.29 2.64
N THR A 5 -1.23 -0.83 3.87
CA THR A 5 -2.27 -0.71 4.88
C THR A 5 -2.60 0.75 5.07
N VAL A 6 -3.83 1.12 4.77
CA VAL A 6 -4.34 2.48 4.89
C VAL A 6 -5.15 2.56 6.18
N THR A 7 -4.65 3.31 7.15
CA THR A 7 -5.34 3.53 8.42
C THR A 7 -5.91 4.94 8.44
N THR A 8 -7.22 5.04 8.59
CA THR A 8 -7.91 6.32 8.65
C THR A 8 -8.29 6.65 10.09
N SER A 9 -8.24 7.93 10.44
CA SER A 9 -8.67 8.44 11.75
C SER A 9 -9.52 9.68 11.54
N ASN A 10 -10.67 9.74 12.19
CA ASN A 10 -11.58 10.89 12.15
C ASN A 10 -12.03 11.28 10.73
N ILE A 11 -11.98 10.34 9.83
CA ILE A 11 -12.50 10.46 8.46
C ILE A 11 -13.03 9.09 8.05
N ASN A 12 -14.15 9.10 7.36
CA ASN A 12 -14.76 7.87 6.87
C ASN A 12 -14.73 7.85 5.35
N LEU A 13 -13.90 6.97 4.78
CA LEU A 13 -13.85 6.77 3.34
C LEU A 13 -14.93 5.76 2.96
N ASN A 14 -15.89 6.18 2.15
CA ASN A 14 -16.93 5.28 1.66
C ASN A 14 -16.35 4.26 0.65
N SER A 15 -17.15 3.27 0.26
CA SER A 15 -16.72 2.22 -0.66
C SER A 15 -16.14 2.76 -1.96
N LYS A 16 -16.75 3.81 -2.50
CA LYS A 16 -16.30 4.43 -3.75
C LYS A 16 -14.90 5.02 -3.60
N LYS A 17 -14.66 5.77 -2.51
CA LYS A 17 -13.37 6.37 -2.22
C LYS A 17 -12.31 5.31 -1.94
N GLN A 18 -12.67 4.25 -1.23
CA GLN A 18 -11.76 3.13 -0.99
C GLN A 18 -11.34 2.47 -2.31
N LYS A 19 -12.29 2.24 -3.21
CA LYS A 19 -11.99 1.68 -4.53
C LYS A 19 -11.05 2.58 -5.33
N GLU A 20 -11.34 3.87 -5.37
CA GLU A 20 -10.50 4.85 -6.07
C GLU A 20 -9.08 4.85 -5.51
N LEU A 21 -8.96 4.85 -4.19
CA LEU A 21 -7.67 4.89 -3.53
C LEU A 21 -6.89 3.58 -3.73
N ALA A 22 -7.56 2.43 -3.63
CA ALA A 22 -6.93 1.13 -3.88
C ALA A 22 -6.38 1.05 -5.31
N LYS A 23 -7.15 1.48 -6.29
CA LYS A 23 -6.70 1.53 -7.70
C LYS A 23 -5.54 2.50 -7.87
N GLY A 24 -5.62 3.68 -7.23
CA GLY A 24 -4.59 4.68 -7.32
C GLY A 24 -3.27 4.22 -6.72
N ILE A 25 -3.30 3.62 -5.55
CA ILE A 25 -2.11 3.07 -4.88
C ILE A 25 -1.49 1.97 -5.73
N THR A 26 -2.32 1.05 -6.23
CA THR A 26 -1.86 -0.05 -7.09
C THR A 26 -1.18 0.50 -8.35
N LYS A 27 -1.79 1.50 -8.99
CA LYS A 27 -1.22 2.12 -10.18
C LYS A 27 0.11 2.81 -9.89
N VAL A 28 0.19 3.56 -8.79
CA VAL A 28 1.44 4.22 -8.38
C VAL A 28 2.53 3.18 -8.21
N HIS A 29 2.26 2.10 -7.49
CA HIS A 29 3.24 1.04 -7.28
C HIS A 29 3.72 0.44 -8.60
N ASN A 30 2.79 0.12 -9.49
CA ASN A 30 3.11 -0.43 -10.81
C ASN A 30 3.96 0.53 -11.65
N VAL A 31 3.55 1.78 -11.74
CA VAL A 31 4.26 2.78 -12.56
C VAL A 31 5.67 3.05 -12.03
N VAL A 32 5.81 3.17 -10.72
CA VAL A 32 7.09 3.54 -10.11
C VAL A 32 8.06 2.35 -10.05
N THR A 33 7.56 1.16 -9.75
CA THR A 33 8.43 -0.02 -9.54
C THR A 33 8.49 -0.97 -10.73
N GLY A 34 7.54 -0.88 -11.65
CA GLY A 34 7.41 -1.83 -12.75
C GLY A 34 6.79 -3.16 -12.36
N ALA A 35 6.42 -3.34 -11.09
CA ALA A 35 5.82 -4.59 -10.64
C ALA A 35 4.39 -4.75 -11.18
N ASN A 36 4.00 -5.99 -11.46
CA ASN A 36 2.67 -6.28 -11.96
C ASN A 36 1.58 -5.92 -10.95
N THR A 37 0.46 -5.36 -11.42
CA THR A 37 -0.66 -4.94 -10.57
C THR A 37 -1.31 -6.09 -9.78
N TYR A 38 -1.20 -7.33 -10.26
CA TYR A 38 -1.74 -8.50 -9.55
C TYR A 38 -1.17 -8.67 -8.14
N PHE A 39 0.01 -8.13 -7.89
CA PHE A 39 0.73 -8.36 -6.65
C PHE A 39 0.43 -7.33 -5.59
N ALA A 40 -0.16 -6.21 -5.95
CA ALA A 40 -0.42 -5.15 -4.98
C ALA A 40 -1.65 -5.48 -4.14
N GLN A 41 -1.48 -5.41 -2.83
CA GLN A 41 -2.57 -5.59 -1.88
C GLN A 41 -2.79 -4.29 -1.12
N VAL A 42 -4.04 -3.87 -0.99
CA VAL A 42 -4.40 -2.67 -0.22
C VAL A 42 -5.47 -3.05 0.80
N ILE A 43 -5.16 -2.79 2.07
CA ILE A 43 -6.06 -3.10 3.18
C ILE A 43 -6.44 -1.78 3.86
N PHE A 44 -7.73 -1.60 4.17
CA PHE A 44 -8.22 -0.42 4.87
C PHE A 44 -8.60 -0.76 6.30
N ASN A 45 -8.09 0.03 7.23
CA ASN A 45 -8.47 -0.02 8.64
C ASN A 45 -8.92 1.36 9.07
N ASN A 46 -10.00 1.43 9.84
CA ASN A 46 -10.47 2.69 10.41
C ASN A 46 -10.24 2.66 11.92
N THR A 47 -9.47 3.62 12.42
CA THR A 47 -9.24 3.76 13.86
C THR A 47 -10.55 4.25 14.50
N LYS A 48 -11.00 3.53 15.53
CA LYS A 48 -12.19 3.93 16.27
C LYS A 48 -11.99 5.29 16.90
N LYS A 49 -13.08 6.06 16.94
CA LYS A 49 -13.10 7.37 17.57
C LYS A 49 -12.49 7.30 18.97
N LYS A 50 -11.63 8.24 19.32
CA LYS A 50 -10.92 8.32 20.60
C LYS A 50 -9.84 7.26 20.83
N ASN A 51 -9.45 6.51 19.80
CA ASN A 51 -8.38 5.51 19.92
C ASN A 51 -7.06 5.96 19.29
N HIS A 52 -6.98 7.21 18.84
CA HIS A 52 -5.77 7.76 18.22
C HIS A 52 -5.22 8.89 19.07
N PHE A 53 -3.99 8.74 19.54
CA PHE A 53 -3.31 9.71 20.38
C PHE A 53 -2.02 10.17 19.75
N MET A 54 -1.71 11.45 19.91
CA MET A 54 -0.44 12.01 19.47
C MET A 54 0.07 12.95 20.57
N GLY A 55 1.33 12.74 20.99
CA GLY A 55 1.87 13.47 22.14
C GLY A 55 1.06 13.25 23.42
N GLY A 56 0.42 12.08 23.54
CA GLY A 56 -0.41 11.74 24.70
C GLY A 56 -1.80 12.35 24.70
N LYS A 57 -2.18 13.06 23.63
CA LYS A 57 -3.49 13.71 23.51
C LYS A 57 -4.31 13.08 22.38
N ILE A 58 -5.63 13.02 22.56
CA ILE A 58 -6.53 12.49 21.55
C ILE A 58 -6.45 13.34 20.29
N VAL A 59 -6.26 12.66 19.15
CA VAL A 59 -6.29 13.30 17.83
C VAL A 59 -7.74 13.50 17.40
N LYS A 60 -8.11 14.73 17.09
CA LYS A 60 -9.46 15.10 16.66
C LYS A 60 -9.54 15.38 15.16
N GLU A 61 -8.42 15.77 14.56
CA GLU A 61 -8.36 16.09 13.15
C GLU A 61 -8.35 14.84 12.29
N PRO A 62 -8.91 14.91 11.08
CA PRO A 62 -8.84 13.77 10.16
C PRO A 62 -7.41 13.51 9.71
N SER A 63 -7.05 12.24 9.60
CA SER A 63 -5.71 11.86 9.13
C SER A 63 -5.74 10.49 8.47
N ILE A 64 -4.75 10.26 7.62
CA ILE A 64 -4.53 8.97 6.96
C ILE A 64 -3.07 8.60 7.10
N PHE A 65 -2.83 7.37 7.54
CA PHE A 65 -1.49 6.79 7.62
C PHE A 65 -1.41 5.60 6.68
N LEU A 66 -0.49 5.66 5.72
CA LEU A 66 -0.19 4.56 4.82
C LEU A 66 1.10 3.88 5.25
N LEU A 67 1.03 2.59 5.53
CA LEU A 67 2.20 1.76 5.75
C LEU A 67 2.36 0.83 4.55
N GLY A 68 3.45 0.96 3.83
CA GLY A 68 3.78 0.10 2.71
C GLY A 68 4.87 -0.89 3.10
N GLN A 69 4.57 -2.18 3.00
CA GLN A 69 5.54 -3.25 3.17
C GLN A 69 5.86 -3.77 1.78
N ILE A 70 7.08 -3.52 1.33
CA ILE A 70 7.48 -3.83 -0.04
C ILE A 70 8.67 -4.78 -0.05
N ARG A 71 8.80 -5.52 -1.14
CA ARG A 71 9.96 -6.41 -1.32
C ARG A 71 11.23 -5.57 -1.47
N ALA A 72 12.25 -5.89 -0.68
CA ALA A 72 13.55 -5.22 -0.73
C ALA A 72 14.23 -5.41 -2.09
N GLY A 73 15.13 -4.50 -2.43
CA GLY A 73 15.95 -4.58 -3.64
C GLY A 73 15.81 -3.40 -4.58
N ARG A 74 14.99 -2.42 -4.25
CA ARG A 74 14.82 -1.24 -5.09
C ARG A 74 15.76 -0.11 -4.68
N PRO A 75 16.27 0.69 -5.66
CA PRO A 75 17.15 1.81 -5.35
C PRO A 75 16.44 2.88 -4.52
N LYS A 76 17.22 3.68 -3.80
CA LYS A 76 16.70 4.79 -3.01
C LYS A 76 15.84 5.75 -3.85
N LYS A 77 16.30 6.07 -5.07
CA LYS A 77 15.59 6.98 -5.97
C LYS A 77 14.17 6.50 -6.27
N THR A 78 14.02 5.19 -6.52
CA THR A 78 12.70 4.59 -6.76
C THR A 78 11.81 4.70 -5.52
N LYS A 79 12.37 4.44 -4.34
CA LYS A 79 11.61 4.54 -3.08
C LYS A 79 11.24 5.98 -2.75
N ASP A 80 12.11 6.94 -3.02
CA ASP A 80 11.80 8.35 -2.82
C ASP A 80 10.61 8.78 -3.69
N ARG A 81 10.60 8.35 -4.95
CA ARG A 81 9.48 8.62 -5.86
C ARG A 81 8.21 7.92 -5.39
N LEU A 82 8.34 6.68 -4.94
CA LEU A 82 7.19 5.91 -4.47
C LEU A 82 6.50 6.59 -3.28
N ILE A 83 7.27 7.01 -2.29
CA ILE A 83 6.73 7.72 -1.11
C ILE A 83 5.99 8.99 -1.53
N SER A 84 6.59 9.77 -2.41
CA SER A 84 6.01 11.03 -2.88
C SER A 84 4.72 10.81 -3.65
N ASP A 85 4.73 9.87 -4.60
CA ASP A 85 3.55 9.59 -5.43
C ASP A 85 2.42 8.96 -4.62
N LEU A 86 2.74 8.12 -3.62
CA LEU A 86 1.74 7.57 -2.70
C LEU A 86 1.08 8.66 -1.88
N LYS A 87 1.86 9.60 -1.33
CA LYS A 87 1.29 10.75 -0.63
C LYS A 87 0.36 11.54 -1.54
N ASN A 88 0.80 11.81 -2.76
CA ASN A 88 0.04 12.61 -3.70
C ASN A 88 -1.30 11.98 -4.08
N ILE A 89 -1.34 10.67 -4.31
CA ILE A 89 -2.60 10.00 -4.65
C ILE A 89 -3.57 9.99 -3.46
N ILE A 90 -3.06 9.86 -2.24
CA ILE A 90 -3.90 9.91 -1.04
C ILE A 90 -4.48 11.32 -0.87
N VAL A 91 -3.66 12.36 -1.00
CA VAL A 91 -4.11 13.75 -0.91
C VAL A 91 -5.19 14.03 -1.97
N LYS A 92 -4.94 13.62 -3.21
CA LYS A 92 -5.88 13.84 -4.31
C LYS A 92 -7.22 13.16 -4.06
N THR A 93 -7.21 11.94 -3.57
CA THR A 93 -8.42 11.15 -3.37
C THR A 93 -9.18 11.57 -2.12
N SER A 94 -8.48 11.79 -1.01
CA SER A 94 -9.11 12.11 0.29
C SER A 94 -9.46 13.57 0.45
N LYS A 95 -8.81 14.46 -0.31
CA LYS A 95 -8.92 15.92 -0.18
C LYS A 95 -8.36 16.46 1.14
N LEU A 96 -7.59 15.65 1.86
CA LEU A 96 -6.91 16.12 3.07
C LEU A 96 -5.72 17.00 2.71
N ASP A 97 -5.33 17.87 3.64
CA ASP A 97 -4.07 18.58 3.55
C ASP A 97 -2.92 17.58 3.62
N GLU A 98 -1.83 17.84 2.90
CA GLU A 98 -0.71 16.89 2.86
C GLU A 98 -0.06 16.65 4.22
N THR A 99 -0.17 17.61 5.15
CA THR A 99 0.36 17.44 6.51
C THR A 99 -0.41 16.39 7.32
N GLN A 100 -1.61 16.04 6.89
CA GLN A 100 -2.47 15.04 7.53
C GLN A 100 -2.30 13.65 6.93
N VAL A 101 -1.40 13.49 5.96
CA VAL A 101 -1.14 12.23 5.28
C VAL A 101 0.31 11.81 5.55
N TRP A 102 0.49 10.71 6.27
CA TRP A 102 1.80 10.16 6.59
C TRP A 102 1.99 8.87 5.80
N VAL A 103 3.18 8.69 5.24
CA VAL A 103 3.51 7.53 4.42
C VAL A 103 4.85 6.96 4.88
N TYR A 104 4.85 5.69 5.28
CA TYR A 104 6.05 4.94 5.62
C TYR A 104 6.19 3.78 4.65
N ILE A 105 7.42 3.47 4.26
CA ILE A 105 7.73 2.28 3.46
C ILE A 105 8.77 1.47 4.20
N ILE A 106 8.53 0.17 4.30
CA ILE A 106 9.45 -0.78 4.93
C ILE A 106 9.84 -1.81 3.89
N ASP A 107 11.15 -2.00 3.72
CA ASP A 107 11.71 -3.07 2.89
C ASP A 107 11.64 -4.40 3.64
N LEU A 108 11.14 -5.43 2.97
CA LEU A 108 11.16 -6.80 3.50
C LEU A 108 12.02 -7.69 2.62
N PRO A 109 12.96 -8.45 3.20
CA PRO A 109 13.71 -9.43 2.42
C PRO A 109 12.75 -10.47 1.83
N PRO A 110 12.84 -10.77 0.53
CA PRO A 110 11.92 -11.75 -0.09
C PRO A 110 11.98 -13.13 0.57
N SER A 111 13.12 -13.52 1.09
CA SER A 111 13.28 -14.79 1.82
C SER A 111 12.44 -14.87 3.10
N GLN A 112 11.92 -13.75 3.56
CA GLN A 112 11.07 -13.67 4.75
C GLN A 112 9.59 -13.45 4.41
N MET A 113 9.22 -13.63 3.15
CA MET A 113 7.86 -13.42 2.65
C MET A 113 7.31 -14.68 2.00
N ILE A 114 6.16 -15.15 2.47
CA ILE A 114 5.42 -16.23 1.83
C ILE A 114 4.11 -15.65 1.32
N GLU A 115 3.86 -15.81 0.02
CA GLU A 115 2.61 -15.39 -0.61
C GLU A 115 2.13 -16.49 -1.54
N TYR A 116 0.85 -16.80 -1.49
CA TYR A 116 0.25 -17.89 -2.27
C TYR A 116 0.96 -19.23 -2.01
N GLY A 117 1.45 -19.44 -0.78
CA GLY A 117 2.08 -20.68 -0.37
C GLY A 117 3.55 -20.83 -0.73
N ALA A 118 4.18 -19.82 -1.33
CA ALA A 118 5.59 -19.91 -1.77
C ALA A 118 6.39 -18.71 -1.26
N VAL A 119 7.65 -18.97 -0.91
CA VAL A 119 8.61 -17.93 -0.55
C VAL A 119 8.91 -17.09 -1.79
N LEU A 120 8.94 -15.77 -1.64
CA LEU A 120 9.14 -14.87 -2.78
C LEU A 120 10.58 -14.97 -3.31
N PRO A 121 10.74 -14.87 -4.64
CA PRO A 121 12.07 -14.76 -5.25
C PRO A 121 12.63 -13.35 -5.06
N GLU A 122 13.94 -13.24 -5.24
CA GLU A 122 14.60 -11.93 -5.27
C GLU A 122 13.97 -11.06 -6.36
N SER A 123 14.01 -9.73 -6.16
CA SER A 123 13.49 -8.79 -7.15
C SER A 123 14.14 -9.03 -8.51
N GLY A 124 13.32 -9.15 -9.55
CA GLY A 124 13.81 -9.43 -10.91
C GLY A 124 14.03 -10.91 -11.22
N ARG A 125 13.74 -11.80 -10.29
CA ARG A 125 13.91 -13.25 -10.48
C ARG A 125 12.60 -14.03 -10.35
N GLU A 126 11.51 -13.40 -10.70
CA GLU A 126 10.19 -14.01 -10.68
C GLU A 126 10.12 -15.16 -11.70
N LYS A 127 9.54 -16.28 -11.28
CA LYS A 127 9.40 -17.45 -12.13
C LYS A 127 8.04 -17.46 -12.83
N PRO A 128 7.97 -17.94 -14.09
CA PRO A 128 6.69 -18.03 -14.80
C PRO A 128 5.62 -18.82 -14.07
N VAL A 129 6.02 -19.85 -13.33
CA VAL A 129 5.08 -20.68 -12.54
C VAL A 129 4.33 -19.84 -11.51
N SER A 130 5.00 -18.94 -10.80
CA SER A 130 4.37 -18.05 -9.82
C SER A 130 3.36 -17.13 -10.51
N TYR A 131 3.71 -16.62 -11.68
CA TYR A 131 2.84 -15.76 -12.46
C TYR A 131 1.57 -16.52 -12.89
N THR A 132 1.70 -17.74 -13.38
CA THR A 132 0.59 -18.57 -13.80
C THR A 132 -0.36 -18.86 -12.64
N HIS A 133 0.19 -19.18 -11.48
CA HIS A 133 -0.58 -19.42 -10.25
C HIS A 133 -1.39 -18.18 -9.86
N LEU A 134 -0.79 -17.01 -9.90
CA LEU A 134 -1.46 -15.76 -9.56
C LEU A 134 -2.58 -15.40 -10.54
N ARG A 135 -2.40 -15.67 -11.82
CA ARG A 135 -3.44 -15.44 -12.82
C ARG A 135 -4.66 -16.33 -12.58
N ALA A 136 -4.44 -17.59 -12.25
CA ALA A 136 -5.53 -18.52 -11.92
C ALA A 136 -6.30 -18.03 -10.69
N HIS A 137 -5.59 -17.54 -9.68
CA HIS A 137 -6.19 -17.01 -8.46
C HIS A 137 -7.01 -15.74 -8.74
N GLU A 138 -6.48 -14.86 -9.55
CA GLU A 138 -7.17 -13.64 -9.96
C GLU A 138 -8.48 -13.94 -10.69
N THR A 139 -8.48 -14.93 -11.56
CA THR A 139 -9.68 -15.35 -12.30
C THR A 139 -10.77 -15.83 -11.36
N VAL A 140 -10.41 -16.54 -10.29
CA VAL A 140 -11.36 -17.01 -9.29
C VAL A 140 -11.93 -15.83 -8.47
N ALA A 141 -11.12 -14.82 -8.20
CA ALA A 141 -11.54 -13.65 -7.40
C ALA A 141 -12.50 -12.73 -8.15
N ASN A 142 -12.51 -12.77 -9.47
CA ASN A 142 -13.41 -11.96 -10.31
C ASN A 142 -14.72 -12.71 -10.60
#